data_e141290b1b3c797d72a48e355f6b0971
#
_entry.id   e141290b1b3c797d72a48e355f6b0971
#
_cell.length_a   1.000
_cell.length_b   1.000
_cell.length_c   1.000
_cell.angle_alpha   90.00
_cell.angle_beta   90.00
_cell.angle_gamma   90.00
#
_symmetry.space_group_name_H-M   'P 1'
#
loop_
_entity.id
_entity.type
_entity.pdbx_description
1 polymer ?
#
loop_
_entity_poly.entity_id
_entity_poly.type
_entity_poly.pdbx_seq_one_letter_code
_entity_poly.pdbx_strand_id
1 'polypeptide(L)'
;MTNSEDHERHERKHSSKHSSSKPSSSKAKPREDLDPPPADSHHRPRYFKNDAPTTRRDPKKQLIASLTRLLTSYPPQLIPPGGGLYYGPVSIAYLFFVLQRMYPEMLVEEQPLAVWSAAYLKQAENHMKSYPGPEAQKCGVSDDIMAMVAIDAASTRDADLVKELCEFANTTTEPGADNEWLYGRAGYLYLLRLVRVCFADDREVLDLIDDTADEVIELIMESPRPWKWHGKAYVGAVHGAIGIITQIVLTDGSWAPKLEADLVALLSYQYDSGNWPSSIPPGRDRLVQVCHGAPGVVISLMSIRKYFPKLQNKIDRAIARGRECILERGLLTKEPCLCHGISGNALALEDPDLEHFLTFSTGHEMKALEKDRMMEASDDPASLWTGEAGRAWAWAVADKGLERRLIGYNDV
;
A
#
# COMPACT_ATOMS: atom_id res chain seq x y z
N MET A 1 -46.26 -48.93 5.64
CA MET A 1 -46.24 -48.87 7.11
C MET A 1 -45.83 -47.46 7.43
N THR A 2 -46.78 -46.47 7.47
CA THR A 2 -47.58 -46.06 8.66
C THR A 2 -46.67 -45.48 9.72
N ASN A 3 -46.76 -44.23 10.21
CA ASN A 3 -47.81 -43.23 10.43
C ASN A 3 -47.07 -41.91 10.74
N SER A 4 -47.43 -40.70 10.31
CA SER A 4 -48.56 -39.81 10.64
C SER A 4 -48.64 -39.37 12.10
N GLU A 5 -48.78 -38.10 12.24
CA GLU A 5 -49.69 -37.18 12.96
C GLU A 5 -48.93 -36.08 13.71
N ASP A 6 -49.11 -34.84 13.47
CA ASP A 6 -50.23 -33.88 13.48
C ASP A 6 -50.32 -33.07 14.80
N HIS A 7 -50.74 -31.80 14.63
CA HIS A 7 -51.31 -30.82 15.58
C HIS A 7 -50.33 -29.79 16.20
N GLU A 8 -50.62 -28.50 16.34
CA GLU A 8 -51.83 -27.69 16.03
C GLU A 8 -51.45 -26.18 16.10
N ARG A 9 -52.22 -25.39 15.39
CA ARG A 9 -52.29 -23.92 15.34
C ARG A 9 -52.65 -23.29 16.69
N HIS A 10 -52.16 -22.05 16.90
CA HIS A 10 -52.97 -21.02 17.53
C HIS A 10 -52.74 -19.63 16.94
N GLU A 11 -53.72 -19.19 16.19
CA GLU A 11 -53.97 -17.76 15.85
C GLU A 11 -54.48 -17.00 17.06
N ARG A 12 -54.05 -15.74 17.23
CA ARG A 12 -54.86 -14.68 17.80
C ARG A 12 -54.64 -13.36 17.11
N LYS A 13 -55.73 -12.88 16.53
CA LYS A 13 -55.95 -11.51 16.00
C LYS A 13 -56.16 -10.53 17.15
N HIS A 14 -55.80 -9.27 16.94
CA HIS A 14 -56.46 -7.97 17.19
C HIS A 14 -55.39 -6.89 17.34
N SER A 15 -55.47 -5.69 16.91
CA SER A 15 -56.43 -4.80 16.21
C SER A 15 -55.71 -3.48 15.92
N SER A 16 -56.06 -2.86 14.81
CA SER A 16 -55.65 -1.57 14.32
C SER A 16 -55.85 -0.42 15.29
N LYS A 17 -54.85 0.51 15.40
CA LYS A 17 -55.10 1.93 15.61
C LYS A 17 -54.14 2.76 14.77
N HIS A 18 -54.68 3.42 13.75
CA HIS A 18 -54.03 4.52 13.04
C HIS A 18 -53.82 5.72 14.00
N SER A 19 -52.61 6.22 14.03
CA SER A 19 -52.36 7.61 14.43
C SER A 19 -51.29 8.19 13.48
N SER A 20 -51.74 9.16 12.71
CA SER A 20 -50.94 10.02 11.85
C SER A 20 -50.06 10.92 12.69
N SER A 21 -48.72 10.82 12.56
CA SER A 21 -47.81 11.84 13.06
C SER A 21 -46.87 12.29 11.94
N LYS A 22 -46.87 13.63 11.76
CA LYS A 22 -46.05 14.37 10.79
C LYS A 22 -44.55 14.11 11.00
N PRO A 23 -43.74 14.16 9.91
CA PRO A 23 -42.29 14.04 10.06
C PRO A 23 -41.73 15.32 10.70
N SER A 24 -41.13 15.19 11.87
CA SER A 24 -40.32 16.24 12.49
C SER A 24 -38.94 16.19 11.85
N SER A 25 -38.52 17.29 11.23
CA SER A 25 -37.16 17.53 10.80
C SER A 25 -36.24 17.59 12.01
N SER A 26 -35.62 16.48 12.38
CA SER A 26 -34.53 16.48 13.34
C SER A 26 -33.25 16.92 12.62
N LYS A 27 -32.82 18.16 12.86
CA LYS A 27 -31.46 18.61 12.58
C LYS A 27 -30.50 17.65 13.29
N ALA A 28 -29.69 16.94 12.54
CA ALA A 28 -28.61 16.14 13.10
C ALA A 28 -27.68 17.06 13.90
N LYS A 29 -27.50 16.77 15.18
CA LYS A 29 -26.46 17.39 16.00
C LYS A 29 -25.11 17.04 15.43
N PRO A 30 -24.12 17.97 15.45
CA PRO A 30 -22.74 17.63 15.13
C PRO A 30 -22.30 16.49 16.07
N ARG A 31 -21.73 15.43 15.52
CA ARG A 31 -21.10 14.38 16.33
C ARG A 31 -19.90 15.00 17.02
N GLU A 32 -19.97 15.14 18.33
CA GLU A 32 -18.82 15.27 19.20
C GLU A 32 -18.04 13.96 19.06
N ASP A 33 -16.89 14.03 18.39
CA ASP A 33 -16.02 12.89 18.30
C ASP A 33 -14.57 13.29 18.52
N LEU A 34 -13.99 12.46 19.36
CA LEU A 34 -12.60 12.13 19.48
C LEU A 34 -11.83 12.87 20.57
N ASP A 35 -12.34 12.78 21.77
CA ASP A 35 -11.45 12.69 22.90
C ASP A 35 -10.72 11.33 22.86
N PRO A 36 -9.40 11.30 23.10
CA PRO A 36 -8.71 10.05 23.31
C PRO A 36 -9.38 9.27 24.44
N PRO A 37 -9.45 7.93 24.38
CA PRO A 37 -10.07 7.16 25.46
C PRO A 37 -9.43 7.51 26.80
N PRO A 38 -10.19 7.55 27.90
CA PRO A 38 -9.70 7.91 29.21
C PRO A 38 -8.51 7.03 29.61
N ALA A 39 -7.59 7.59 30.39
CA ALA A 39 -6.28 7.05 30.73
C ALA A 39 -6.28 5.67 31.45
N ASP A 40 -7.44 5.12 31.80
CA ASP A 40 -7.59 3.82 32.50
C ASP A 40 -7.84 2.63 31.57
N SER A 41 -7.91 2.83 30.26
CA SER A 41 -7.92 1.70 29.33
C SER A 41 -6.49 1.30 29.01
N HIS A 42 -6.14 0.02 29.11
CA HIS A 42 -4.86 -0.56 28.70
C HIS A 42 -4.57 -0.41 27.18
N HIS A 43 -5.22 0.54 26.51
CA HIS A 43 -5.08 0.76 25.08
C HIS A 43 -4.23 2.00 24.81
N ARG A 44 -3.07 1.77 24.23
CA ARG A 44 -2.23 2.82 23.63
C ARG A 44 -3.07 3.69 22.70
N PRO A 45 -2.91 5.05 22.73
CA PRO A 45 -3.53 5.91 21.73
C PRO A 45 -3.05 5.49 20.33
N ARG A 46 -3.85 5.69 19.30
CA ARG A 46 -3.49 5.29 17.93
C ARG A 46 -2.42 6.17 17.30
N TYR A 47 -2.32 7.39 17.77
CA TYR A 47 -1.33 8.39 17.35
C TYR A 47 -1.01 9.29 18.53
N PHE A 48 0.11 9.96 18.46
CA PHE A 48 0.51 10.99 19.42
C PHE A 48 0.45 12.38 18.76
N LYS A 49 0.41 13.43 19.59
CA LYS A 49 0.26 14.80 19.10
C LYS A 49 1.49 15.25 18.32
N ASN A 50 1.25 15.96 17.23
CA ASN A 50 2.27 16.63 16.45
C ASN A 50 2.49 18.08 16.98
N ASP A 51 2.95 18.20 18.23
CA ASP A 51 3.20 19.48 18.92
C ASP A 51 4.69 19.75 19.17
N ALA A 52 5.56 18.86 18.75
CA ALA A 52 7.00 19.07 18.80
C ALA A 52 7.45 20.10 17.75
N PRO A 53 8.50 20.89 18.03
CA PRO A 53 9.11 21.75 17.01
C PRO A 53 9.52 20.95 15.78
N THR A 54 9.31 21.53 14.60
CA THR A 54 9.76 20.91 13.35
C THR A 54 11.27 20.67 13.39
N THR A 55 11.65 19.40 13.24
CA THR A 55 13.04 18.96 13.28
C THR A 55 13.43 18.31 11.97
N ARG A 56 14.72 18.39 11.67
CA ARG A 56 15.32 17.77 10.47
C ARG A 56 16.53 16.94 10.87
N ARG A 57 16.81 15.93 10.08
CA ARG A 57 18.02 15.10 10.18
C ARG A 57 18.68 15.06 8.81
N ASP A 58 19.95 14.72 8.77
CA ASP A 58 20.65 14.45 7.51
C ASP A 58 20.08 13.14 6.90
N PRO A 59 19.34 13.21 5.79
CA PRO A 59 18.64 12.04 5.26
C PRO A 59 19.60 10.93 4.83
N LYS A 60 20.73 11.29 4.22
CA LYS A 60 21.73 10.31 3.78
C LYS A 60 22.39 9.57 4.93
N LYS A 61 22.68 10.27 6.04
CA LYS A 61 23.17 9.61 7.26
C LYS A 61 22.14 8.66 7.85
N GLN A 62 20.86 9.04 7.84
CA GLN A 62 19.80 8.17 8.35
C GLN A 62 19.56 6.97 7.43
N LEU A 63 19.63 7.14 6.11
CA LEU A 63 19.61 6.04 5.15
C LEU A 63 20.70 5.00 5.47
N ILE A 64 21.95 5.43 5.56
CA ILE A 64 23.08 4.54 5.87
C ILE A 64 22.87 3.85 7.24
N ALA A 65 22.46 4.62 8.26
CA ALA A 65 22.19 4.05 9.57
C ALA A 65 21.05 3.01 9.56
N SER A 66 20.00 3.21 8.75
CA SER A 66 18.93 2.25 8.55
C SER A 66 19.42 0.99 7.84
N LEU A 67 20.20 1.13 6.76
CA LEU A 67 20.76 -0.01 6.04
C LEU A 67 21.71 -0.81 6.92
N THR A 68 22.57 -0.15 7.70
CA THR A 68 23.45 -0.82 8.66
C THR A 68 22.64 -1.60 9.71
N ARG A 69 21.58 -1.00 10.30
CA ARG A 69 20.70 -1.73 11.24
C ARG A 69 20.02 -2.92 10.58
N LEU A 70 19.53 -2.75 9.35
CA LEU A 70 18.92 -3.83 8.57
C LEU A 70 19.87 -5.02 8.45
N LEU A 71 21.09 -4.77 7.98
CA LEU A 71 22.08 -5.83 7.76
C LEU A 71 22.59 -6.48 9.04
N THR A 72 22.80 -5.70 10.10
CA THR A 72 23.34 -6.22 11.37
C THR A 72 22.30 -6.95 12.21
N SER A 73 21.04 -6.51 12.17
CA SER A 73 19.97 -7.12 12.96
C SER A 73 19.19 -8.20 12.21
N TYR A 74 19.15 -8.12 10.89
CA TYR A 74 18.33 -8.97 10.02
C TYR A 74 19.11 -9.45 8.80
N PRO A 75 20.26 -10.13 8.97
CA PRO A 75 21.03 -10.67 7.84
C PRO A 75 20.18 -11.66 7.04
N PRO A 76 20.52 -11.91 5.75
CA PRO A 76 19.68 -12.70 4.84
C PRO A 76 19.19 -14.04 5.42
N GLN A 77 20.05 -14.74 6.17
CA GLN A 77 19.77 -16.06 6.73
C GLN A 77 18.67 -16.08 7.79
N LEU A 78 18.35 -14.93 8.39
CA LEU A 78 17.33 -14.80 9.44
C LEU A 78 15.97 -14.37 8.89
N ILE A 79 15.87 -14.02 7.60
CA ILE A 79 14.62 -13.57 7.01
C ILE A 79 13.82 -14.77 6.50
N PRO A 80 12.60 -14.99 7.03
CA PRO A 80 11.72 -16.03 6.53
C PRO A 80 11.24 -15.71 5.12
N PRO A 81 11.00 -16.74 4.27
CA PRO A 81 10.49 -16.55 2.93
C PRO A 81 9.02 -16.11 2.92
N GLY A 82 8.60 -15.55 1.81
CA GLY A 82 7.22 -15.18 1.51
C GLY A 82 7.06 -13.68 1.29
N GLY A 83 5.94 -13.30 0.67
CA GLY A 83 5.46 -11.93 0.58
C GLY A 83 5.97 -11.06 -0.55
N GLY A 84 6.77 -11.58 -1.47
CA GLY A 84 7.21 -10.88 -2.68
C GLY A 84 7.85 -9.52 -2.38
N LEU A 85 7.35 -8.45 -3.02
CA LEU A 85 7.84 -7.09 -2.75
C LEU A 85 7.32 -6.50 -1.43
N TYR A 86 6.38 -7.14 -0.76
CA TYR A 86 5.77 -6.57 0.44
C TYR A 86 6.57 -6.91 1.70
N TYR A 87 6.88 -8.19 1.93
CA TYR A 87 7.71 -8.63 3.04
C TYR A 87 8.65 -9.78 2.61
N GLY A 88 9.56 -10.20 3.51
CA GLY A 88 10.51 -11.26 3.24
C GLY A 88 11.72 -10.83 2.42
N PRO A 89 12.58 -11.79 2.05
CA PRO A 89 13.89 -11.50 1.46
C PRO A 89 13.81 -10.85 0.08
N VAL A 90 12.79 -11.18 -0.75
CA VAL A 90 12.60 -10.56 -2.07
C VAL A 90 12.36 -9.06 -1.93
N SER A 91 11.59 -8.65 -0.92
CA SER A 91 11.29 -7.24 -0.66
C SER A 91 12.54 -6.43 -0.29
N ILE A 92 13.44 -7.03 0.49
CA ILE A 92 14.70 -6.40 0.88
C ILE A 92 15.68 -6.37 -0.30
N ALA A 93 15.74 -7.44 -1.09
CA ALA A 93 16.53 -7.48 -2.31
C ALA A 93 16.11 -6.38 -3.28
N TYR A 94 14.81 -6.17 -3.43
CA TYR A 94 14.25 -5.10 -4.27
C TYR A 94 14.68 -3.71 -3.80
N LEU A 95 14.65 -3.44 -2.48
CA LEU A 95 15.20 -2.20 -1.95
C LEU A 95 16.63 -1.95 -2.42
N PHE A 96 17.51 -2.95 -2.22
CA PHE A 96 18.93 -2.81 -2.61
C PHE A 96 19.11 -2.66 -4.11
N PHE A 97 18.31 -3.35 -4.92
CA PHE A 97 18.29 -3.21 -6.37
C PHE A 97 17.96 -1.77 -6.80
N VAL A 98 16.94 -1.16 -6.21
CA VAL A 98 16.55 0.22 -6.53
C VAL A 98 17.60 1.21 -6.01
N LEU A 99 18.06 1.04 -4.77
CA LEU A 99 19.06 1.94 -4.16
C LEU A 99 20.40 1.92 -4.91
N GLN A 100 20.83 0.78 -5.44
CA GLN A 100 22.07 0.70 -6.23
C GLN A 100 22.03 1.62 -7.45
N ARG A 101 20.89 1.74 -8.11
CA ARG A 101 20.72 2.63 -9.27
C ARG A 101 20.78 4.10 -8.87
N MET A 102 20.38 4.44 -7.65
CA MET A 102 20.39 5.80 -7.10
C MET A 102 21.74 6.17 -6.45
N TYR A 103 22.45 5.18 -5.95
CA TYR A 103 23.70 5.32 -5.18
C TYR A 103 24.74 4.28 -5.62
N PRO A 104 25.23 4.33 -6.89
CA PRO A 104 26.08 3.27 -7.46
C PRO A 104 27.39 3.04 -6.70
N GLU A 105 27.92 4.08 -6.03
CA GLU A 105 29.17 4.02 -5.27
C GLU A 105 28.95 3.80 -3.75
N MET A 106 27.71 3.59 -3.31
CA MET A 106 27.44 3.40 -1.88
C MET A 106 27.87 2.02 -1.42
N LEU A 107 28.64 1.99 -0.36
CA LEU A 107 29.00 0.80 0.39
C LEU A 107 28.26 0.79 1.73
N VAL A 108 27.73 -0.38 2.13
CA VAL A 108 27.20 -0.63 3.47
C VAL A 108 27.85 -1.90 3.97
N GLU A 109 28.40 -1.85 5.20
CA GLU A 109 29.21 -2.97 5.75
C GLU A 109 30.28 -3.42 4.74
N GLU A 110 30.99 -2.44 4.16
CA GLU A 110 32.12 -2.62 3.20
C GLU A 110 31.74 -3.31 1.88
N GLN A 111 30.44 -3.53 1.59
CA GLN A 111 29.98 -4.19 0.38
C GLN A 111 29.10 -3.27 -0.48
N PRO A 112 29.19 -3.36 -1.82
CA PRO A 112 28.25 -2.72 -2.73
C PRO A 112 26.81 -3.16 -2.50
N LEU A 113 25.84 -2.27 -2.77
CA LEU A 113 24.42 -2.57 -2.62
C LEU A 113 23.96 -3.77 -3.47
N ALA A 114 24.56 -3.99 -4.65
CA ALA A 114 24.30 -5.16 -5.51
C ALA A 114 24.59 -6.49 -4.82
N VAL A 115 25.65 -6.55 -4.02
CA VAL A 115 26.02 -7.77 -3.29
C VAL A 115 24.93 -8.14 -2.29
N TRP A 116 24.36 -7.11 -1.61
CA TRP A 116 23.26 -7.32 -0.68
C TRP A 116 21.97 -7.73 -1.39
N SER A 117 21.63 -7.10 -2.53
CA SER A 117 20.49 -7.52 -3.34
C SER A 117 20.60 -9.01 -3.71
N ALA A 118 21.72 -9.42 -4.26
CA ALA A 118 21.97 -10.82 -4.63
C ALA A 118 21.91 -11.78 -3.42
N ALA A 119 22.42 -11.37 -2.26
CA ALA A 119 22.40 -12.20 -1.06
C ALA A 119 20.97 -12.48 -0.55
N TYR A 120 20.09 -11.46 -0.56
CA TYR A 120 18.68 -11.64 -0.17
C TYR A 120 17.89 -12.43 -1.25
N LEU A 121 18.14 -12.23 -2.55
CA LEU A 121 17.55 -13.05 -3.61
C LEU A 121 17.95 -14.51 -3.45
N LYS A 122 19.22 -14.77 -3.19
CA LYS A 122 19.72 -16.14 -2.96
C LYS A 122 19.04 -16.82 -1.77
N GLN A 123 18.74 -16.07 -0.71
CA GLN A 123 17.96 -16.57 0.42
C GLN A 123 16.54 -16.96 -0.01
N ALA A 124 15.88 -16.13 -0.84
CA ALA A 124 14.57 -16.43 -1.40
C ALA A 124 14.60 -17.71 -2.26
N GLU A 125 15.52 -17.82 -3.23
CA GLU A 125 15.67 -18.99 -4.11
C GLU A 125 15.80 -20.31 -3.34
N ASN A 126 16.51 -20.33 -2.23
CA ASN A 126 16.69 -21.54 -1.42
C ASN A 126 15.36 -22.09 -0.87
N HIS A 127 14.38 -21.20 -0.66
CA HIS A 127 13.05 -21.57 -0.18
C HIS A 127 12.07 -21.89 -1.31
N MET A 128 12.31 -21.35 -2.52
CA MET A 128 11.41 -21.52 -3.68
C MET A 128 11.43 -22.91 -4.29
N LYS A 129 12.43 -23.72 -4.00
CA LYS A 129 12.59 -25.09 -4.57
C LYS A 129 11.40 -26.02 -4.33
N SER A 130 10.56 -25.70 -3.38
CA SER A 130 9.33 -26.45 -3.02
C SER A 130 8.04 -25.67 -3.24
N TYR A 131 8.13 -24.46 -3.82
CA TYR A 131 6.95 -23.61 -4.03
C TYR A 131 6.21 -24.05 -5.31
N PRO A 132 4.87 -24.17 -5.28
CA PRO A 132 4.12 -24.73 -6.42
C PRO A 132 3.97 -23.76 -7.61
N GLY A 133 4.35 -22.51 -7.47
CA GLY A 133 4.15 -21.45 -8.46
C GLY A 133 3.09 -20.44 -8.08
N PRO A 134 2.91 -19.38 -8.90
CA PRO A 134 1.87 -18.39 -8.66
C PRO A 134 0.46 -18.99 -8.69
N GLU A 135 -0.42 -18.49 -7.83
CA GLU A 135 -1.83 -18.90 -7.73
C GLU A 135 -2.74 -17.69 -7.95
N ALA A 136 -3.96 -17.93 -8.44
CA ALA A 136 -4.94 -16.88 -8.71
C ALA A 136 -5.17 -15.94 -7.51
N GLN A 137 -5.21 -16.49 -6.30
CA GLN A 137 -5.40 -15.73 -5.07
C GLN A 137 -4.14 -14.94 -4.63
N LYS A 138 -3.00 -15.13 -5.33
CA LYS A 138 -1.74 -14.47 -5.03
C LYS A 138 -0.95 -14.18 -6.31
N CYS A 139 -1.58 -13.42 -7.21
CA CYS A 139 -1.01 -13.03 -8.51
C CYS A 139 -0.58 -11.56 -8.57
N GLY A 140 -0.26 -10.95 -7.43
CA GLY A 140 0.20 -9.56 -7.32
C GLY A 140 1.62 -9.43 -6.81
N VAL A 141 1.96 -8.26 -6.27
CA VAL A 141 3.32 -7.96 -5.77
C VAL A 141 3.77 -8.84 -4.60
N SER A 142 2.84 -9.52 -3.93
CA SER A 142 3.17 -10.42 -2.81
C SER A 142 3.60 -11.82 -3.25
N ASP A 143 3.50 -12.17 -4.51
CA ASP A 143 4.03 -13.43 -5.01
C ASP A 143 5.55 -13.39 -5.16
N ASP A 144 6.25 -14.36 -4.56
CA ASP A 144 7.70 -14.37 -4.53
C ASP A 144 8.29 -14.69 -5.93
N ILE A 145 7.69 -15.61 -6.69
CA ILE A 145 8.19 -16.00 -8.02
C ILE A 145 8.02 -14.85 -8.99
N MET A 146 6.82 -14.30 -9.10
CA MET A 146 6.54 -13.16 -9.97
C MET A 146 7.48 -11.98 -9.67
N ALA A 147 7.65 -11.67 -8.36
CA ALA A 147 8.52 -10.59 -7.93
C ALA A 147 10.01 -10.87 -8.23
N MET A 148 10.50 -12.10 -8.02
CA MET A 148 11.87 -12.49 -8.35
C MET A 148 12.13 -12.42 -9.84
N VAL A 149 11.27 -13.02 -10.67
CA VAL A 149 11.39 -12.98 -12.13
C VAL A 149 11.40 -11.54 -12.63
N ALA A 150 10.56 -10.67 -12.07
CA ALA A 150 10.55 -9.25 -12.43
C ALA A 150 11.86 -8.53 -12.05
N ILE A 151 12.40 -8.78 -10.85
CA ILE A 151 13.70 -8.20 -10.43
C ILE A 151 14.84 -8.73 -11.28
N ASP A 152 14.88 -10.04 -11.54
CA ASP A 152 15.93 -10.65 -12.33
C ASP A 152 15.89 -10.18 -13.79
N ALA A 153 14.71 -10.13 -14.41
CA ALA A 153 14.53 -9.54 -15.75
C ALA A 153 15.01 -8.08 -15.80
N ALA A 154 14.62 -7.27 -14.79
CA ALA A 154 15.02 -5.87 -14.71
C ALA A 154 16.52 -5.66 -14.45
N SER A 155 17.19 -6.61 -13.77
CA SER A 155 18.61 -6.51 -13.43
C SER A 155 19.53 -7.04 -14.52
N THR A 156 19.15 -8.15 -15.16
CA THR A 156 19.95 -8.81 -16.19
C THR A 156 19.63 -8.36 -17.61
N ARG A 157 18.43 -7.77 -17.80
CA ARG A 157 17.86 -7.45 -19.13
C ARG A 157 17.70 -8.71 -19.99
N ASP A 158 17.33 -9.82 -19.37
CA ASP A 158 17.04 -11.07 -20.05
C ASP A 158 15.61 -11.09 -20.59
N ALA A 159 15.45 -11.15 -21.92
CA ALA A 159 14.14 -11.17 -22.58
C ALA A 159 13.36 -12.48 -22.35
N ASP A 160 14.04 -13.58 -22.04
CA ASP A 160 13.36 -14.84 -21.75
C ASP A 160 12.69 -14.80 -20.37
N LEU A 161 13.28 -14.11 -19.39
CA LEU A 161 12.62 -13.82 -18.12
C LEU A 161 11.41 -12.89 -18.28
N VAL A 162 11.45 -11.96 -19.26
CA VAL A 162 10.28 -11.13 -19.57
C VAL A 162 9.13 -11.97 -20.11
N LYS A 163 9.43 -12.94 -21.02
CA LYS A 163 8.41 -13.87 -21.53
C LYS A 163 7.82 -14.69 -20.40
N GLU A 164 8.65 -15.22 -19.49
CA GLU A 164 8.19 -15.94 -18.30
C GLU A 164 7.29 -15.06 -17.44
N LEU A 165 7.68 -13.80 -17.19
CA LEU A 165 6.84 -12.85 -16.44
C LEU A 165 5.48 -12.64 -17.14
N CYS A 166 5.46 -12.47 -18.47
CA CYS A 166 4.23 -12.28 -19.24
C CYS A 166 3.35 -13.54 -19.26
N GLU A 167 3.91 -14.75 -19.23
CA GLU A 167 3.16 -16.01 -19.15
C GLU A 167 2.36 -16.13 -17.84
N PHE A 168 2.77 -15.46 -16.75
CA PHE A 168 2.00 -15.41 -15.52
C PHE A 168 0.65 -14.68 -15.66
N ALA A 169 0.42 -13.96 -16.76
CA ALA A 169 -0.89 -13.41 -17.08
C ALA A 169 -1.99 -14.50 -17.09
N ASN A 170 -1.66 -15.73 -17.47
CA ASN A 170 -2.58 -16.86 -17.43
C ASN A 170 -3.17 -17.08 -16.01
N THR A 171 -2.36 -16.89 -14.97
CA THR A 171 -2.81 -17.01 -13.57
C THR A 171 -3.84 -15.92 -13.23
N THR A 172 -3.73 -14.75 -13.84
CA THR A 172 -4.69 -13.65 -13.62
C THR A 172 -6.06 -13.88 -14.24
N THR A 173 -6.18 -14.80 -15.21
CA THR A 173 -7.45 -15.16 -15.84
C THR A 173 -8.23 -16.20 -15.05
N GLU A 174 -7.58 -16.89 -14.12
CA GLU A 174 -8.20 -17.98 -13.34
C GLU A 174 -9.29 -17.47 -12.39
N PRO A 175 -10.31 -18.30 -12.11
CA PRO A 175 -11.31 -17.98 -11.11
C PRO A 175 -10.70 -17.76 -9.73
N GLY A 176 -11.05 -16.63 -9.11
CA GLY A 176 -10.55 -16.25 -7.79
C GLY A 176 -9.41 -15.24 -7.80
N ALA A 177 -8.89 -14.86 -8.97
CA ALA A 177 -7.95 -13.76 -9.08
C ALA A 177 -8.62 -12.42 -8.74
N ASP A 178 -8.10 -11.75 -7.71
CA ASP A 178 -8.56 -10.44 -7.25
C ASP A 178 -7.97 -9.29 -8.09
N ASN A 179 -8.50 -8.08 -7.91
CA ASN A 179 -8.04 -6.90 -8.69
C ASN A 179 -7.15 -5.95 -7.89
N GLU A 180 -6.96 -6.18 -6.59
CA GLU A 180 -6.23 -5.26 -5.72
C GLU A 180 -4.69 -5.36 -5.92
N TRP A 181 -3.95 -4.46 -5.28
CA TRP A 181 -2.51 -4.33 -5.54
C TRP A 181 -1.66 -5.43 -4.90
N LEU A 182 -1.98 -5.87 -3.66
CA LEU A 182 -1.08 -6.77 -2.92
C LEU A 182 -1.10 -8.19 -3.48
N TYR A 183 -2.28 -8.74 -3.68
CA TYR A 183 -2.48 -10.14 -4.09
C TYR A 183 -3.03 -10.29 -5.50
N GLY A 184 -3.43 -9.20 -6.17
CA GLY A 184 -4.22 -9.25 -7.39
C GLY A 184 -3.58 -8.58 -8.61
N ARG A 185 -4.38 -8.51 -9.65
CA ARG A 185 -4.02 -8.02 -11.00
C ARG A 185 -3.35 -6.65 -11.02
N ALA A 186 -3.79 -5.71 -10.15
CA ALA A 186 -3.18 -4.39 -10.09
C ALA A 186 -1.72 -4.45 -9.60
N GLY A 187 -1.37 -5.41 -8.74
CA GLY A 187 0.00 -5.66 -8.36
C GLY A 187 0.84 -6.26 -9.48
N TYR A 188 0.25 -7.12 -10.28
CA TYR A 188 0.95 -7.68 -11.46
C TYR A 188 1.23 -6.60 -12.51
N LEU A 189 0.31 -5.65 -12.74
CA LEU A 189 0.57 -4.48 -13.58
C LEU A 189 1.79 -3.67 -13.10
N TYR A 190 2.01 -3.60 -11.78
CA TYR A 190 3.22 -2.98 -11.25
C TYR A 190 4.48 -3.74 -11.65
N LEU A 191 4.49 -5.08 -11.56
CA LEU A 191 5.65 -5.90 -11.93
C LEU A 191 5.98 -5.78 -13.42
N LEU A 192 4.97 -5.77 -14.30
CA LEU A 192 5.15 -5.51 -15.72
C LEU A 192 5.76 -4.13 -15.97
N ARG A 193 5.27 -3.09 -15.29
CA ARG A 193 5.80 -1.73 -15.41
C ARG A 193 7.22 -1.61 -14.90
N LEU A 194 7.59 -2.32 -13.82
CA LEU A 194 8.95 -2.39 -13.30
C LEU A 194 9.94 -2.89 -14.37
N VAL A 195 9.57 -3.94 -15.07
CA VAL A 195 10.42 -4.50 -16.14
C VAL A 195 10.43 -3.59 -17.35
N ARG A 196 9.27 -3.07 -17.77
CA ARG A 196 9.11 -2.18 -18.92
C ARG A 196 10.09 -1.00 -18.93
N VAL A 197 10.30 -0.34 -17.78
CA VAL A 197 11.24 0.80 -17.69
C VAL A 197 12.70 0.42 -17.89
N CYS A 198 13.03 -0.86 -17.71
CA CYS A 198 14.40 -1.38 -17.92
C CYS A 198 14.66 -1.79 -19.37
N PHE A 199 13.62 -1.94 -20.20
CA PHE A 199 13.70 -2.33 -21.62
C PHE A 199 13.25 -1.21 -22.56
N ALA A 200 13.38 0.07 -22.16
CA ALA A 200 12.90 1.21 -22.92
C ALA A 200 13.45 1.33 -24.37
N ASP A 201 14.54 0.63 -24.67
CA ASP A 201 15.21 0.58 -25.98
C ASP A 201 14.95 -0.73 -26.77
N ASP A 202 14.15 -1.65 -26.23
CA ASP A 202 13.81 -2.94 -26.87
C ASP A 202 12.33 -2.99 -27.26
N ARG A 203 12.05 -2.73 -28.54
CA ARG A 203 10.68 -2.61 -29.03
C ARG A 203 9.87 -3.90 -28.96
N GLU A 204 10.50 -5.04 -29.23
CA GLU A 204 9.82 -6.34 -29.22
C GLU A 204 9.39 -6.71 -27.79
N VAL A 205 10.28 -6.46 -26.82
CA VAL A 205 9.97 -6.66 -25.40
C VAL A 205 8.90 -5.69 -24.90
N LEU A 206 8.97 -4.41 -25.33
CA LEU A 206 7.94 -3.43 -24.95
C LEU A 206 6.56 -3.80 -25.48
N ASP A 207 6.47 -4.23 -26.77
CA ASP A 207 5.18 -4.63 -27.37
C ASP A 207 4.59 -5.83 -26.62
N LEU A 208 5.40 -6.84 -26.24
CA LEU A 208 4.97 -7.99 -25.45
C LEU A 208 4.43 -7.58 -24.07
N ILE A 209 5.14 -6.68 -23.36
CA ILE A 209 4.71 -6.22 -22.04
C ILE A 209 3.43 -5.39 -22.14
N ASP A 210 3.35 -4.50 -23.14
CA ASP A 210 2.20 -3.61 -23.34
C ASP A 210 0.95 -4.42 -23.71
N ASP A 211 1.04 -5.40 -24.62
CA ASP A 211 -0.05 -6.31 -24.95
C ASP A 211 -0.54 -7.09 -23.73
N THR A 212 0.40 -7.64 -22.94
CA THR A 212 0.07 -8.36 -21.69
C THR A 212 -0.62 -7.46 -20.67
N ALA A 213 -0.14 -6.22 -20.52
CA ALA A 213 -0.70 -5.26 -19.57
C ALA A 213 -2.13 -4.85 -19.99
N ASP A 214 -2.38 -4.66 -21.28
CA ASP A 214 -3.70 -4.33 -21.81
C ASP A 214 -4.71 -5.44 -21.54
N GLU A 215 -4.36 -6.71 -21.77
CA GLU A 215 -5.21 -7.86 -21.42
C GLU A 215 -5.58 -7.87 -19.92
N VAL A 216 -4.62 -7.63 -19.04
CA VAL A 216 -4.85 -7.59 -17.59
C VAL A 216 -5.71 -6.40 -17.19
N ILE A 217 -5.51 -5.22 -17.81
CA ILE A 217 -6.36 -4.05 -17.58
C ILE A 217 -7.81 -4.33 -18.00
N GLU A 218 -8.01 -4.96 -19.16
CA GLU A 218 -9.34 -5.34 -19.64
C GLU A 218 -10.05 -6.25 -18.63
N LEU A 219 -9.40 -7.27 -18.10
CA LEU A 219 -9.95 -8.15 -17.05
C LEU A 219 -10.38 -7.37 -15.79
N ILE A 220 -9.56 -6.40 -15.36
CA ILE A 220 -9.92 -5.53 -14.23
C ILE A 220 -11.14 -4.67 -14.58
N MET A 221 -11.18 -4.11 -15.78
CA MET A 221 -12.25 -3.22 -16.22
C MET A 221 -13.59 -3.94 -16.46
N GLU A 222 -13.58 -5.20 -16.83
CA GLU A 222 -14.76 -6.06 -16.97
C GLU A 222 -15.31 -6.54 -15.62
N SER A 223 -14.47 -6.51 -14.57
CA SER A 223 -14.88 -6.94 -13.24
C SER A 223 -15.98 -6.03 -12.66
N PRO A 224 -16.98 -6.60 -11.93
CA PRO A 224 -18.09 -5.85 -11.36
C PRO A 224 -17.67 -4.70 -10.42
N ARG A 225 -18.30 -3.54 -10.55
CA ARG A 225 -18.15 -2.38 -9.63
C ARG A 225 -19.15 -2.45 -8.48
N PRO A 226 -18.79 -1.97 -7.26
CA PRO A 226 -17.43 -1.62 -6.85
C PRO A 226 -16.55 -2.87 -6.72
N TRP A 227 -15.27 -2.74 -7.08
CA TRP A 227 -14.30 -3.82 -6.86
C TRP A 227 -14.28 -4.23 -5.38
N LYS A 228 -14.23 -5.54 -5.14
CA LYS A 228 -14.26 -6.10 -3.79
C LYS A 228 -13.06 -7.02 -3.58
N TRP A 229 -12.57 -7.04 -2.35
CA TRP A 229 -11.63 -8.02 -1.85
C TRP A 229 -12.20 -8.63 -0.56
N HIS A 230 -12.22 -9.95 -0.45
CA HIS A 230 -12.89 -10.67 0.64
C HIS A 230 -14.31 -10.15 0.94
N GLY A 231 -15.09 -9.90 -0.11
CA GLY A 231 -16.49 -9.44 -0.03
C GLY A 231 -16.69 -7.97 0.34
N LYS A 232 -15.61 -7.18 0.61
CA LYS A 232 -15.66 -5.77 0.98
C LYS A 232 -15.15 -4.88 -0.13
N ALA A 233 -15.85 -3.78 -0.40
CA ALA A 233 -15.39 -2.73 -1.32
C ALA A 233 -14.42 -1.81 -0.58
N TYR A 234 -13.13 -2.12 -0.60
CA TYR A 234 -12.08 -1.30 0.00
C TYR A 234 -11.80 -0.03 -0.84
N VAL A 235 -11.32 1.02 -0.16
CA VAL A 235 -11.05 2.34 -0.77
C VAL A 235 -9.55 2.60 -0.90
N GLY A 236 -8.75 2.10 0.07
CA GLY A 236 -7.32 2.43 0.24
C GLY A 236 -6.38 1.91 -0.85
N ALA A 237 -5.10 2.28 -0.73
CA ALA A 237 -4.08 2.03 -1.75
C ALA A 237 -3.71 0.55 -1.93
N VAL A 238 -3.78 -0.26 -0.86
CA VAL A 238 -3.35 -1.67 -0.93
C VAL A 238 -4.46 -2.57 -1.48
N HIS A 239 -5.63 -2.59 -0.84
CA HIS A 239 -6.72 -3.51 -1.23
C HIS A 239 -7.90 -2.82 -1.90
N GLY A 240 -7.82 -1.51 -2.17
CA GLY A 240 -8.99 -0.74 -2.57
C GLY A 240 -8.92 -0.08 -3.93
N ALA A 241 -10.03 0.58 -4.24
CA ALA A 241 -10.27 1.17 -5.54
C ALA A 241 -9.19 2.17 -5.96
N ILE A 242 -8.63 2.98 -5.03
CA ILE A 242 -7.59 3.95 -5.42
C ILE A 242 -6.31 3.26 -5.86
N GLY A 243 -5.94 2.13 -5.25
CA GLY A 243 -4.80 1.34 -5.68
C GLY A 243 -4.98 0.80 -7.09
N ILE A 244 -6.15 0.20 -7.36
CA ILE A 244 -6.50 -0.33 -8.69
C ILE A 244 -6.45 0.77 -9.75
N ILE A 245 -7.13 1.90 -9.52
CA ILE A 245 -7.11 3.06 -10.43
C ILE A 245 -5.68 3.54 -10.68
N THR A 246 -4.87 3.64 -9.64
CA THR A 246 -3.49 4.11 -9.73
C THR A 246 -2.65 3.18 -10.61
N GLN A 247 -2.73 1.87 -10.40
CA GLN A 247 -1.92 0.93 -11.16
C GLN A 247 -2.33 0.90 -12.64
N ILE A 248 -3.62 0.92 -12.95
CA ILE A 248 -4.10 1.01 -14.35
C ILE A 248 -3.55 2.27 -15.01
N VAL A 249 -3.79 3.44 -14.41
CA VAL A 249 -3.45 4.74 -15.02
C VAL A 249 -1.94 4.95 -15.14
N LEU A 250 -1.13 4.42 -14.22
CA LEU A 250 0.33 4.47 -14.33
C LEU A 250 0.87 3.49 -15.37
N THR A 251 0.17 2.40 -15.63
CA THR A 251 0.54 1.44 -16.68
C THR A 251 0.16 1.98 -18.05
N ASP A 252 -1.10 2.36 -18.23
CA ASP A 252 -1.57 3.06 -19.43
C ASP A 252 -2.54 4.19 -19.09
N GLY A 253 -2.05 5.42 -19.23
CA GLY A 253 -2.83 6.63 -18.96
C GLY A 253 -4.03 6.86 -19.89
N SER A 254 -4.13 6.14 -21.02
CA SER A 254 -5.27 6.24 -21.93
C SER A 254 -6.58 5.72 -21.32
N TRP A 255 -6.50 4.89 -20.28
CA TRP A 255 -7.64 4.38 -19.52
C TRP A 255 -8.25 5.39 -18.55
N ALA A 256 -7.55 6.50 -18.23
CA ALA A 256 -8.04 7.48 -17.27
C ALA A 256 -9.45 8.02 -17.54
N PRO A 257 -9.87 8.31 -18.79
CA PRO A 257 -11.25 8.76 -19.07
C PRO A 257 -12.31 7.73 -18.68
N LYS A 258 -12.02 6.43 -18.81
CA LYS A 258 -12.95 5.35 -18.42
C LYS A 258 -13.08 5.19 -16.90
N LEU A 259 -12.08 5.68 -16.14
CA LEU A 259 -12.00 5.61 -14.68
C LEU A 259 -12.43 6.93 -13.99
N GLU A 260 -12.80 7.97 -14.75
CA GLU A 260 -13.16 9.29 -14.20
C GLU A 260 -14.35 9.19 -13.21
N ALA A 261 -15.35 8.37 -13.51
CA ALA A 261 -16.51 8.18 -12.64
C ALA A 261 -16.15 7.45 -11.33
N ASP A 262 -15.31 6.42 -11.40
CA ASP A 262 -14.82 5.70 -10.22
C ASP A 262 -14.01 6.62 -9.31
N LEU A 263 -13.14 7.46 -9.88
CA LEU A 263 -12.35 8.44 -9.13
C LEU A 263 -13.23 9.51 -8.48
N VAL A 264 -14.26 10.02 -9.20
CA VAL A 264 -15.22 11.00 -8.63
C VAL A 264 -15.96 10.39 -7.45
N ALA A 265 -16.41 9.14 -7.54
CA ALA A 265 -17.06 8.44 -6.45
C ALA A 265 -16.12 8.31 -5.25
N LEU A 266 -14.86 7.90 -5.47
CA LEU A 266 -13.85 7.79 -4.42
C LEU A 266 -13.57 9.11 -3.71
N LEU A 267 -13.45 10.22 -4.47
CA LEU A 267 -13.24 11.55 -3.90
C LEU A 267 -14.44 11.99 -3.02
N SER A 268 -15.66 11.52 -3.33
CA SER A 268 -16.84 11.83 -2.53
C SER A 268 -16.90 11.12 -1.18
N TYR A 269 -16.09 10.08 -0.96
CA TYR A 269 -16.02 9.35 0.30
C TYR A 269 -15.12 10.01 1.36
N GLN A 270 -14.43 11.11 1.01
CA GLN A 270 -13.58 11.83 1.96
C GLN A 270 -14.40 12.39 3.12
N TYR A 271 -14.05 12.02 4.35
CA TYR A 271 -14.65 12.53 5.57
C TYR A 271 -14.37 14.03 5.77
N ASP A 272 -15.14 14.68 6.65
CA ASP A 272 -14.90 16.08 7.02
C ASP A 272 -13.52 16.30 7.66
N SER A 273 -12.96 15.29 8.31
CA SER A 273 -11.60 15.26 8.83
C SER A 273 -10.50 15.25 7.75
N GLY A 274 -10.84 15.08 6.48
CA GLY A 274 -9.89 14.91 5.39
C GLY A 274 -9.44 13.46 5.16
N ASN A 275 -9.80 12.51 6.03
CA ASN A 275 -9.47 11.10 5.87
C ASN A 275 -10.43 10.37 4.91
N TRP A 276 -10.14 9.11 4.57
CA TRP A 276 -11.03 8.21 3.81
C TRP A 276 -11.39 6.97 4.61
N PRO A 277 -12.60 6.38 4.38
CA PRO A 277 -12.98 5.11 4.98
C PRO A 277 -12.10 3.97 4.45
N SER A 278 -11.93 2.93 5.24
CA SER A 278 -11.25 1.71 4.76
C SER A 278 -12.06 0.96 3.71
N SER A 279 -13.40 0.98 3.81
CA SER A 279 -14.33 0.29 2.90
C SER A 279 -15.68 0.98 2.81
N ILE A 280 -16.49 0.57 1.83
CA ILE A 280 -17.87 1.05 1.61
C ILE A 280 -18.84 -0.09 1.99
N PRO A 281 -19.93 0.23 2.73
CA PRO A 281 -20.33 1.54 3.26
C PRO A 281 -19.33 2.08 4.30
N PRO A 282 -19.21 3.42 4.43
CA PRO A 282 -18.26 4.05 5.34
C PRO A 282 -18.46 3.61 6.80
N GLY A 283 -17.36 3.19 7.43
CA GLY A 283 -17.32 2.83 8.85
C GLY A 283 -16.85 3.99 9.73
N ARG A 284 -16.10 3.65 10.81
CA ARG A 284 -15.50 4.65 11.68
C ARG A 284 -14.27 5.28 11.02
N ASP A 285 -14.11 6.59 11.19
CA ASP A 285 -12.91 7.33 10.79
C ASP A 285 -11.75 7.06 11.78
N ARG A 286 -10.98 6.01 11.53
CA ARG A 286 -9.96 5.54 12.48
C ARG A 286 -8.57 5.35 11.89
N LEU A 287 -8.45 4.92 10.63
CA LEU A 287 -7.19 4.49 10.03
C LEU A 287 -6.62 5.63 9.19
N VAL A 288 -5.48 6.19 9.62
CA VAL A 288 -4.70 7.19 8.89
C VAL A 288 -3.35 6.55 8.55
N GLN A 289 -3.34 5.72 7.52
CA GLN A 289 -2.16 4.93 7.12
C GLN A 289 -2.21 4.63 5.61
N VAL A 290 -1.07 4.25 5.02
CA VAL A 290 -0.96 4.07 3.55
C VAL A 290 -1.94 3.02 3.04
N CYS A 291 -2.00 1.85 3.67
CA CYS A 291 -2.92 0.80 3.21
C CYS A 291 -4.40 1.20 3.32
N HIS A 292 -4.78 2.01 4.33
CA HIS A 292 -6.16 2.46 4.57
C HIS A 292 -6.19 3.88 5.11
N GLY A 293 -6.73 4.82 4.35
CA GLY A 293 -6.90 6.21 4.77
C GLY A 293 -6.14 7.23 3.92
N ALA A 294 -6.05 8.45 4.43
CA ALA A 294 -5.53 9.60 3.72
C ALA A 294 -4.13 9.40 3.11
N PRO A 295 -3.13 8.83 3.79
CA PRO A 295 -1.77 8.77 3.23
C PRO A 295 -1.69 8.07 1.89
N GLY A 296 -2.25 6.86 1.77
CA GLY A 296 -2.23 6.11 0.52
C GLY A 296 -3.06 6.77 -0.59
N VAL A 297 -4.21 7.37 -0.22
CA VAL A 297 -5.04 8.10 -1.20
C VAL A 297 -4.30 9.35 -1.71
N VAL A 298 -3.66 10.12 -0.83
CA VAL A 298 -2.88 11.31 -1.20
C VAL A 298 -1.74 10.96 -2.14
N ILE A 299 -0.92 9.93 -1.83
CA ILE A 299 0.18 9.47 -2.68
C ILE A 299 -0.34 9.03 -4.05
N SER A 300 -1.44 8.29 -4.08
CA SER A 300 -2.08 7.85 -5.32
C SER A 300 -2.57 9.04 -6.16
N LEU A 301 -3.29 9.97 -5.55
CA LEU A 301 -3.81 11.17 -6.24
C LEU A 301 -2.67 12.03 -6.79
N MET A 302 -1.57 12.22 -6.06
CA MET A 302 -0.38 12.92 -6.56
C MET A 302 0.16 12.26 -7.82
N SER A 303 0.20 10.94 -7.87
CA SER A 303 0.74 10.16 -8.99
C SER A 303 -0.13 10.26 -10.26
N ILE A 304 -1.46 10.20 -10.09
CA ILE A 304 -2.39 10.12 -11.22
C ILE A 304 -2.99 11.47 -11.63
N ARG A 305 -2.79 12.54 -10.86
CA ARG A 305 -3.41 13.86 -11.06
C ARG A 305 -3.35 14.36 -12.51
N LYS A 306 -2.20 14.21 -13.16
CA LYS A 306 -1.96 14.69 -14.54
C LYS A 306 -2.85 14.03 -15.58
N TYR A 307 -3.33 12.81 -15.32
CA TYR A 307 -4.18 12.05 -16.24
C TYR A 307 -5.66 12.41 -16.16
N PHE A 308 -6.07 13.20 -15.14
CA PHE A 308 -7.45 13.64 -14.92
C PHE A 308 -7.59 15.17 -15.00
N PRO A 309 -7.39 15.80 -16.19
CA PRO A 309 -7.33 17.25 -16.33
C PRO A 309 -8.59 17.97 -15.85
N LYS A 310 -9.77 17.34 -15.98
CA LYS A 310 -11.05 17.92 -15.54
C LYS A 310 -11.25 17.85 -14.03
N LEU A 311 -10.52 17.00 -13.33
CA LEU A 311 -10.67 16.76 -11.88
C LEU A 311 -9.58 17.43 -11.04
N GLN A 312 -8.60 18.10 -11.64
CA GLN A 312 -7.43 18.63 -10.91
C GLN A 312 -7.80 19.46 -9.69
N ASN A 313 -8.74 20.39 -9.81
CA ASN A 313 -9.19 21.21 -8.68
C ASN A 313 -9.85 20.41 -7.53
N LYS A 314 -10.52 19.29 -7.87
CA LYS A 314 -11.10 18.39 -6.86
C LYS A 314 -10.01 17.55 -6.19
N ILE A 315 -9.07 17.06 -6.98
CA ILE A 315 -7.92 16.29 -6.53
C ILE A 315 -7.05 17.14 -5.61
N ASP A 316 -6.72 18.38 -6.00
CA ASP A 316 -5.89 19.30 -5.19
C ASP A 316 -6.51 19.60 -3.83
N ARG A 317 -7.83 19.87 -3.78
CA ARG A 317 -8.54 20.06 -2.52
C ARG A 317 -8.57 18.80 -1.67
N ALA A 318 -8.73 17.63 -2.28
CA ALA A 318 -8.73 16.36 -1.57
C ALA A 318 -7.35 16.05 -0.97
N ILE A 319 -6.28 16.31 -1.73
CA ILE A 319 -4.89 16.18 -1.26
C ILE A 319 -4.63 17.12 -0.07
N ALA A 320 -5.00 18.41 -0.20
CA ALA A 320 -4.77 19.39 0.87
C ALA A 320 -5.44 18.96 2.18
N ARG A 321 -6.74 18.60 2.15
CA ARG A 321 -7.46 18.10 3.32
C ARG A 321 -6.90 16.80 3.87
N GLY A 322 -6.45 15.90 2.97
CA GLY A 322 -5.79 14.65 3.37
C GLY A 322 -4.50 14.91 4.13
N ARG A 323 -3.68 15.86 3.68
CA ARG A 323 -2.44 16.27 4.36
C ARG A 323 -2.71 16.90 5.73
N GLU A 324 -3.73 17.75 5.85
CA GLU A 324 -4.16 18.30 7.16
C GLU A 324 -4.49 17.16 8.15
N CYS A 325 -5.24 16.15 7.71
CA CYS A 325 -5.54 14.97 8.52
C CYS A 325 -4.27 14.19 8.91
N ILE A 326 -3.30 14.06 7.99
CA ILE A 326 -2.04 13.36 8.27
C ILE A 326 -1.21 14.14 9.28
N LEU A 327 -1.11 15.46 9.16
CA LEU A 327 -0.40 16.32 10.12
C LEU A 327 -0.97 16.21 11.52
N GLU A 328 -2.29 16.10 11.65
CA GLU A 328 -2.98 15.96 12.94
C GLU A 328 -2.88 14.56 13.54
N ARG A 329 -3.03 13.50 12.71
CA ARG A 329 -3.29 12.13 13.17
C ARG A 329 -2.31 11.09 12.63
N GLY A 330 -1.29 11.51 11.89
CA GLY A 330 -0.38 10.60 11.16
C GLY A 330 0.83 10.12 11.95
N LEU A 331 1.13 10.69 13.12
CA LEU A 331 2.20 10.21 14.02
C LEU A 331 1.70 8.99 14.80
N LEU A 332 1.66 7.84 14.12
CA LEU A 332 1.07 6.61 14.64
C LEU A 332 1.92 5.96 15.73
N THR A 333 1.25 5.31 16.70
CA THR A 333 1.88 4.51 17.76
C THR A 333 2.19 3.08 17.32
N LYS A 334 2.37 2.87 16.04
CA LYS A 334 2.86 1.63 15.41
C LYS A 334 4.31 1.78 15.01
N GLU A 335 4.99 0.66 14.78
CA GLU A 335 6.33 0.71 14.22
C GLU A 335 6.36 1.57 12.95
N PRO A 336 7.35 2.48 12.81
CA PRO A 336 7.46 3.37 11.66
C PRO A 336 7.79 2.60 10.36
N CYS A 337 6.79 2.02 9.72
CA CYS A 337 6.92 1.29 8.46
C CYS A 337 6.20 2.04 7.32
N LEU A 338 6.28 1.53 6.09
CA LEU A 338 5.61 2.13 4.93
C LEU A 338 4.11 1.87 4.91
N CYS A 339 3.68 0.64 5.24
CA CYS A 339 2.28 0.25 5.09
C CYS A 339 1.33 0.99 6.06
N HIS A 340 1.70 1.02 7.34
CA HIS A 340 0.80 1.49 8.40
C HIS A 340 1.53 2.21 9.54
N GLY A 341 2.70 2.77 9.24
CA GLY A 341 3.54 3.52 10.17
C GLY A 341 3.82 4.96 9.74
N ILE A 342 4.59 5.66 10.57
CA ILE A 342 4.94 7.07 10.36
C ILE A 342 5.71 7.29 9.06
N SER A 343 6.62 6.36 8.69
CA SER A 343 7.46 6.51 7.48
C SER A 343 6.62 6.58 6.21
N GLY A 344 5.61 5.71 6.07
CA GLY A 344 4.70 5.77 4.92
C GLY A 344 3.83 7.04 4.94
N ASN A 345 3.38 7.46 6.11
CA ASN A 345 2.58 8.68 6.26
C ASN A 345 3.40 9.92 5.88
N ALA A 346 4.69 9.96 6.22
CA ALA A 346 5.61 11.04 5.82
C ALA A 346 5.66 11.23 4.30
N LEU A 347 5.63 10.13 3.52
CA LEU A 347 5.72 10.18 2.07
C LEU A 347 4.53 10.87 1.38
N ALA A 348 3.42 11.08 2.09
CA ALA A 348 2.26 11.84 1.61
C ALA A 348 2.41 13.36 1.84
N LEU A 349 3.39 13.79 2.64
CA LEU A 349 3.62 15.18 3.01
C LEU A 349 4.67 15.84 2.12
N GLU A 350 4.73 17.16 2.16
CA GLU A 350 5.80 17.96 1.56
C GLU A 350 6.80 18.39 2.65
N ASP A 351 7.99 18.85 2.22
CA ASP A 351 8.92 19.48 3.14
C ASP A 351 8.37 20.82 3.66
N PRO A 352 8.58 21.14 4.95
CA PRO A 352 9.44 20.44 5.90
C PRO A 352 8.78 19.30 6.69
N ASP A 353 7.49 19.05 6.48
CA ASP A 353 6.72 18.10 7.29
C ASP A 353 7.12 16.64 7.02
N LEU A 354 7.49 16.32 5.77
CA LEU A 354 8.03 15.00 5.42
C LEU A 354 9.27 14.68 6.27
N GLU A 355 10.26 15.55 6.27
CA GLU A 355 11.48 15.35 7.06
C GLU A 355 11.20 15.33 8.57
N HIS A 356 10.28 16.18 9.04
CA HIS A 356 9.87 16.20 10.44
C HIS A 356 9.29 14.84 10.88
N PHE A 357 8.35 14.29 10.12
CA PHE A 357 7.75 12.97 10.41
C PHE A 357 8.81 11.87 10.42
N LEU A 358 9.76 11.89 9.48
CA LEU A 358 10.83 10.91 9.42
C LEU A 358 11.75 10.96 10.66
N THR A 359 11.85 12.08 11.38
CA THR A 359 12.66 12.12 12.60
C THR A 359 12.21 11.10 13.63
N PHE A 360 10.91 10.80 13.72
CA PHE A 360 10.34 9.80 14.62
C PHE A 360 10.63 8.35 14.20
N SER A 361 11.17 8.14 13.00
CA SER A 361 11.59 6.82 12.50
C SER A 361 13.11 6.57 12.63
N THR A 362 13.85 7.47 13.28
CA THR A 362 15.26 7.22 13.62
C THR A 362 15.41 6.17 14.71
N GLY A 363 16.52 5.42 14.71
CA GLY A 363 16.76 4.40 15.74
C GLY A 363 16.79 4.95 17.18
N HIS A 364 17.14 6.24 17.36
CA HIS A 364 17.09 6.91 18.66
C HIS A 364 15.64 7.15 19.11
N GLU A 365 14.83 7.78 18.26
CA GLU A 365 13.43 8.10 18.58
C GLU A 365 12.57 6.85 18.75
N MET A 366 12.80 5.82 17.93
CA MET A 366 12.11 4.54 18.06
C MET A 366 12.37 3.90 19.45
N LYS A 367 13.62 3.90 19.93
CA LYS A 367 13.95 3.41 21.27
C LYS A 367 13.27 4.23 22.38
N ALA A 368 13.13 5.55 22.19
CA ALA A 368 12.43 6.41 23.13
C ALA A 368 10.92 6.10 23.13
N LEU A 369 10.30 6.02 21.95
CA LEU A 369 8.88 5.66 21.80
C LEU A 369 8.57 4.25 22.39
N GLU A 370 9.46 3.30 22.22
CA GLU A 370 9.33 1.95 22.77
C GLU A 370 9.38 1.98 24.30
N LYS A 371 10.38 2.68 24.85
CA LYS A 371 10.54 2.87 26.31
C LYS A 371 9.30 3.52 26.94
N ASP A 372 8.74 4.50 26.26
CA ASP A 372 7.54 5.23 26.71
C ASP A 372 6.24 4.49 26.38
N ARG A 373 6.32 3.27 25.84
CA ARG A 373 5.18 2.45 25.40
C ARG A 373 4.29 3.13 24.34
N MET A 374 4.85 4.05 23.58
CA MET A 374 4.18 4.79 22.52
C MET A 374 4.42 4.17 21.13
N MET A 375 5.10 3.02 21.06
CA MET A 375 5.30 2.28 19.83
C MET A 375 4.90 0.80 20.02
N GLU A 376 4.19 0.27 19.04
CA GLU A 376 3.88 -1.15 18.90
C GLU A 376 4.87 -1.76 17.89
N ALA A 377 5.60 -2.78 18.31
CA ALA A 377 6.56 -3.48 17.46
C ALA A 377 5.84 -4.19 16.30
N SER A 378 6.53 -4.32 15.17
CA SER A 378 6.08 -5.10 14.03
C SER A 378 6.38 -6.59 14.24
N ASP A 379 5.51 -7.44 13.71
CA ASP A 379 5.77 -8.89 13.63
C ASP A 379 6.86 -9.20 12.57
N ASP A 380 7.07 -8.28 11.63
CA ASP A 380 8.12 -8.36 10.60
C ASP A 380 8.88 -7.01 10.56
N PRO A 381 9.90 -6.84 11.42
CA PRO A 381 10.60 -5.56 11.56
C PRO A 381 11.67 -5.30 10.50
N ALA A 382 11.94 -6.25 9.61
CA ALA A 382 13.01 -6.15 8.60
C ALA A 382 12.54 -5.61 7.25
N SER A 383 11.39 -6.06 6.79
CA SER A 383 10.96 -6.02 5.39
C SER A 383 10.58 -4.63 4.87
N LEU A 384 10.34 -4.56 3.55
CA LEU A 384 10.18 -3.29 2.83
C LEU A 384 8.93 -2.53 3.25
N TRP A 385 7.78 -3.22 3.35
CA TRP A 385 6.53 -2.53 3.68
C TRP A 385 6.22 -2.49 5.17
N THR A 386 6.84 -3.35 5.95
CA THR A 386 6.50 -3.57 7.36
C THR A 386 7.60 -3.19 8.34
N GLY A 387 8.85 -2.95 7.87
CA GLY A 387 9.99 -2.81 8.76
C GLY A 387 11.09 -1.82 8.33
N GLU A 388 12.32 -2.14 8.71
CA GLU A 388 13.52 -1.29 8.57
C GLU A 388 13.87 -0.96 7.12
N ALA A 389 13.68 -1.91 6.20
CA ALA A 389 13.93 -1.67 4.78
C ALA A 389 13.06 -0.51 4.24
N GLY A 390 11.80 -0.42 4.68
CA GLY A 390 10.92 0.70 4.32
C GLY A 390 11.35 2.03 4.93
N ARG A 391 11.88 2.01 6.15
CA ARG A 391 12.48 3.23 6.77
C ARG A 391 13.68 3.72 5.96
N ALA A 392 14.55 2.80 5.54
CA ALA A 392 15.68 3.14 4.66
C ALA A 392 15.20 3.79 3.35
N TRP A 393 14.18 3.23 2.73
CA TRP A 393 13.58 3.82 1.53
C TRP A 393 13.04 5.23 1.77
N ALA A 394 12.29 5.46 2.85
CA ALA A 394 11.74 6.78 3.16
C ALA A 394 12.84 7.84 3.32
N TRP A 395 13.97 7.49 3.91
CA TRP A 395 15.15 8.36 3.98
C TRP A 395 15.81 8.59 2.61
N ALA A 396 15.82 7.60 1.72
CA ALA A 396 16.30 7.78 0.34
C ALA A 396 15.42 8.75 -0.45
N VAL A 397 14.09 8.69 -0.26
CA VAL A 397 13.14 9.65 -0.84
C VAL A 397 13.46 11.08 -0.40
N ALA A 398 13.69 11.28 0.91
CA ALA A 398 14.05 12.59 1.44
C ALA A 398 15.42 13.08 0.93
N ASP A 399 16.44 12.19 0.85
CA ASP A 399 17.79 12.55 0.35
C ASP A 399 17.79 12.96 -1.12
N LYS A 400 16.96 12.30 -1.94
CA LYS A 400 16.91 12.56 -3.39
C LYS A 400 15.79 13.49 -3.82
N GLY A 401 14.89 13.87 -2.94
CA GLY A 401 13.71 14.67 -3.29
C GLY A 401 12.81 13.99 -4.33
N LEU A 402 12.53 12.70 -4.17
CA LEU A 402 11.79 11.95 -5.18
C LEU A 402 10.33 12.39 -5.25
N GLU A 403 9.82 12.58 -6.48
CA GLU A 403 8.38 12.83 -6.70
C GLU A 403 7.55 11.54 -6.58
N ARG A 404 8.09 10.41 -7.07
CA ARG A 404 7.49 9.07 -6.93
C ARG A 404 8.05 8.43 -5.68
N ARG A 405 7.22 8.29 -4.64
CA ARG A 405 7.70 8.13 -3.27
C ARG A 405 7.46 6.78 -2.65
N LEU A 406 6.59 5.95 -3.22
CA LEU A 406 6.22 4.68 -2.60
C LEU A 406 6.74 3.50 -3.43
N ILE A 407 7.83 2.90 -2.95
CA ILE A 407 8.51 1.77 -3.59
C ILE A 407 7.58 0.56 -3.71
N GLY A 408 7.62 -0.12 -4.85
CA GLY A 408 6.73 -1.24 -5.14
C GLY A 408 5.32 -0.81 -5.53
N TYR A 409 5.05 0.51 -5.65
CA TYR A 409 3.72 1.04 -5.92
C TYR A 409 3.70 2.09 -7.04
N ASN A 410 4.46 3.19 -6.91
CA ASN A 410 4.48 4.29 -7.87
C ASN A 410 5.88 4.81 -8.21
N ASP A 411 6.90 4.09 -7.82
CA ASP A 411 8.32 4.46 -7.99
C ASP A 411 8.82 4.26 -9.44
N VAL A 412 8.06 3.55 -10.29
CA VAL A 412 8.33 3.31 -11.70
C VAL A 412 7.21 3.78 -12.61
#